data_1feab09f22764d37c9daca7f26029f66
#
_entry.id   1feab09f22764d37c9daca7f26029f66
#
_cell.length_a   1.000
_cell.length_b   1.000
_cell.length_c   1.000
_cell.angle_alpha   90.00
_cell.angle_beta   90.00
_cell.angle_gamma   90.00
#
_symmetry.space_group_name_H-M   'P 1'
#
loop_
_entity.id
_entity.type
_entity.pdbx_description
1 polymer ?
#
loop_
_entity_poly.entity_id
_entity_poly.type
_entity_poly.pdbx_seq_one_letter_code
_entity_poly.pdbx_strand_id
1 'polypeptide(L)'
;MNGLYTDNLITYWLTQMGGMATIDSYLPNRPGKLDDIQDALVEQFSHHQELLNGAADKIINDNLCFVQAGIRPGVPLDQQDPRDLRWIREGFLDHDLPFERLVVHGHTPTENSFPDVLGRRCRWLGFVTVEVRLYPTNPK
;
A
#
# COMPACT_ATOMS: atom_id res chain seq x y z
N MET A 1 -6.84 -8.29 26.72
CA MET A 1 -7.21 -6.88 26.52
C MET A 1 -7.09 -6.41 25.02
N ASN A 2 -7.05 -7.30 24.03
CA ASN A 2 -6.86 -6.93 22.63
C ASN A 2 -8.15 -6.86 21.78
N GLY A 3 -9.28 -7.37 22.27
CA GLY A 3 -10.52 -7.45 21.49
C GLY A 3 -11.14 -6.08 21.14
N LEU A 4 -11.24 -5.18 22.11
CA LEU A 4 -11.87 -3.86 21.94
C LEU A 4 -11.14 -2.94 20.94
N TYR A 5 -9.83 -3.09 20.80
CA TYR A 5 -9.04 -2.29 19.83
C TYR A 5 -9.24 -2.78 18.40
N THR A 6 -9.35 -4.09 18.22
CA THR A 6 -9.61 -4.72 16.93
C THR A 6 -11.02 -4.40 16.43
N ASP A 7 -12.03 -4.46 17.32
CA ASP A 7 -13.43 -4.16 17.00
C ASP A 7 -13.61 -2.70 16.56
N ASN A 8 -12.91 -1.76 17.19
CA ASN A 8 -12.94 -0.35 16.82
C ASN A 8 -12.31 -0.09 15.43
N LEU A 9 -11.21 -0.77 15.09
CA LEU A 9 -10.57 -0.63 13.78
C LEU A 9 -11.43 -1.20 12.67
N ILE A 10 -12.03 -2.37 12.87
CA ILE A 10 -12.95 -2.98 11.90
C ILE A 10 -14.17 -2.07 11.71
N THR A 11 -14.78 -1.58 12.77
CA THR A 11 -15.92 -0.67 12.71
C THR A 11 -15.55 0.61 11.94
N TYR A 12 -14.40 1.21 12.23
CA TYR A 12 -13.92 2.40 11.53
C TYR A 12 -13.70 2.11 10.03
N TRP A 13 -13.07 1.01 9.69
CA TRP A 13 -12.87 0.60 8.29
C TRP A 13 -14.20 0.41 7.57
N LEU A 14 -15.14 -0.29 8.18
CA LEU A 14 -16.45 -0.54 7.60
C LEU A 14 -17.22 0.75 7.33
N THR A 15 -17.21 1.71 8.27
CA THR A 15 -18.11 2.87 8.25
C THR A 15 -17.48 4.12 7.66
N GLN A 16 -16.17 4.31 7.79
CA GLN A 16 -15.47 5.55 7.41
C GLN A 16 -14.54 5.38 6.21
N MET A 17 -14.10 4.16 5.91
CA MET A 17 -13.11 3.91 4.86
C MET A 17 -13.68 3.11 3.67
N GLY A 18 -15.00 3.02 3.55
CA GLY A 18 -15.65 2.34 2.43
C GLY A 18 -15.67 0.81 2.50
N GLY A 19 -15.32 0.22 3.66
CA GLY A 19 -15.30 -1.23 3.85
C GLY A 19 -16.65 -1.88 3.56
N MET A 20 -17.77 -1.24 3.98
CA MET A 20 -19.11 -1.74 3.65
C MET A 20 -19.37 -1.76 2.15
N ALA A 21 -19.01 -0.71 1.43
CA ALA A 21 -19.19 -0.66 -0.03
C ALA A 21 -18.33 -1.74 -0.73
N THR A 22 -17.15 -2.01 -0.22
CA THR A 22 -16.31 -3.12 -0.71
C THR A 22 -16.99 -4.45 -0.48
N ILE A 23 -17.50 -4.72 0.73
CA ILE A 23 -18.24 -5.97 1.02
C ILE A 23 -19.48 -6.11 0.13
N ASP A 24 -20.27 -5.05 0.00
CA ASP A 24 -21.48 -5.05 -0.82
C ASP A 24 -21.19 -5.29 -2.31
N SER A 25 -20.00 -4.90 -2.80
CA SER A 25 -19.58 -5.20 -4.18
C SER A 25 -19.27 -6.68 -4.41
N TYR A 26 -18.82 -7.39 -3.37
CA TYR A 26 -18.56 -8.83 -3.40
C TYR A 26 -19.83 -9.64 -3.12
N LEU A 27 -20.61 -9.21 -2.13
CA LEU A 27 -21.76 -9.90 -1.59
C LEU A 27 -22.98 -8.95 -1.56
N PRO A 28 -23.68 -8.72 -2.68
CA PRO A 28 -24.82 -7.79 -2.74
C PRO A 28 -25.96 -8.16 -1.77
N ASN A 29 -26.09 -9.45 -1.43
CA ASN A 29 -27.06 -9.98 -0.47
C ASN A 29 -26.36 -10.56 0.77
N ARG A 30 -25.36 -9.83 1.28
CA ARG A 30 -24.52 -10.30 2.38
C ARG A 30 -25.30 -10.68 3.63
N PRO A 31 -24.81 -11.63 4.43
CA PRO A 31 -25.29 -11.91 5.77
C PRO A 31 -25.23 -10.69 6.70
N GLY A 32 -25.99 -10.71 7.77
CA GLY A 32 -26.02 -9.63 8.75
C GLY A 32 -24.85 -9.65 9.76
N LYS A 33 -24.19 -10.79 9.92
CA LYS A 33 -23.09 -10.96 10.87
C LYS A 33 -21.74 -10.93 10.17
N LEU A 34 -20.74 -10.34 10.80
CA LEU A 34 -19.38 -10.22 10.25
C LEU A 34 -18.70 -11.58 10.01
N ASP A 35 -18.87 -12.52 10.92
CA ASP A 35 -18.28 -13.86 10.78
C ASP A 35 -18.86 -14.58 9.54
N ASP A 36 -20.18 -14.52 9.34
CA ASP A 36 -20.85 -15.13 8.19
C ASP A 36 -20.41 -14.43 6.87
N ILE A 37 -20.14 -13.12 6.90
CA ILE A 37 -19.60 -12.37 5.75
C ILE A 37 -18.18 -12.85 5.46
N GLN A 38 -17.34 -13.01 6.47
CA GLN A 38 -15.97 -13.47 6.32
C GLN A 38 -15.94 -14.88 5.73
N ASP A 39 -16.75 -15.79 6.25
CA ASP A 39 -16.85 -17.16 5.74
C ASP A 39 -17.29 -17.17 4.27
N ALA A 40 -18.33 -16.39 3.90
CA ALA A 40 -18.81 -16.28 2.55
C ALA A 40 -17.75 -15.69 1.58
N LEU A 41 -16.98 -14.70 2.02
CA LEU A 41 -15.88 -14.13 1.23
C LEU A 41 -14.76 -15.15 1.01
N VAL A 42 -14.37 -15.88 2.04
CA VAL A 42 -13.34 -16.93 1.94
C VAL A 42 -13.81 -18.06 1.02
N GLU A 43 -15.07 -18.51 1.15
CA GLU A 43 -15.59 -19.59 0.34
C GLU A 43 -15.68 -19.21 -1.16
N GLN A 44 -16.20 -18.02 -1.47
CA GLN A 44 -16.48 -17.61 -2.85
C GLN A 44 -15.31 -16.94 -3.55
N PHE A 45 -14.38 -16.32 -2.78
CA PHE A 45 -13.29 -15.49 -3.32
C PHE A 45 -11.92 -15.83 -2.75
N SER A 46 -11.67 -17.11 -2.42
CA SER A 46 -10.37 -17.60 -1.89
C SER A 46 -9.18 -17.18 -2.75
N HIS A 47 -9.37 -17.16 -4.08
CA HIS A 47 -8.31 -16.73 -5.02
C HIS A 47 -7.86 -15.28 -4.83
N HIS A 48 -8.74 -14.37 -4.35
CA HIS A 48 -8.33 -13.01 -3.99
C HIS A 48 -7.46 -13.00 -2.73
N GLN A 49 -7.80 -13.83 -1.76
CA GLN A 49 -6.99 -14.00 -0.55
C GLN A 49 -5.61 -14.60 -0.87
N GLU A 50 -5.56 -15.59 -1.76
CA GLU A 50 -4.31 -16.17 -2.24
C GLU A 50 -3.44 -15.13 -2.95
N LEU A 51 -4.04 -14.28 -3.82
CA LEU A 51 -3.34 -13.17 -4.48
C LEU A 51 -2.73 -12.20 -3.46
N LEU A 52 -3.50 -11.77 -2.46
CA LEU A 52 -3.04 -10.85 -1.43
C LEU A 52 -1.93 -11.45 -0.56
N ASN A 53 -2.08 -12.73 -0.18
CA ASN A 53 -1.07 -13.44 0.61
C ASN A 53 0.21 -13.73 -0.18
N GLY A 54 0.11 -13.89 -1.49
CA GLY A 54 1.24 -14.10 -2.39
C GLY A 54 1.91 -12.81 -2.90
N ALA A 55 1.33 -11.64 -2.61
CA ALA A 55 1.88 -10.37 -3.05
C ALA A 55 3.21 -10.04 -2.34
N ALA A 56 4.19 -9.59 -3.11
CA ALA A 56 5.47 -9.16 -2.55
C ALA A 56 5.34 -7.81 -1.82
N ASP A 57 5.96 -7.68 -0.66
CA ASP A 57 6.00 -6.40 0.08
C ASP A 57 6.81 -5.32 -0.65
N LYS A 58 7.81 -5.72 -1.43
CA LYS A 58 8.62 -4.86 -2.28
C LYS A 58 9.13 -5.62 -3.49
N ILE A 59 9.39 -4.87 -4.56
CA ILE A 59 10.07 -5.38 -5.76
C ILE A 59 11.27 -4.49 -6.01
N ILE A 60 12.45 -5.09 -6.15
CA ILE A 60 13.69 -4.40 -6.48
C ILE A 60 14.07 -4.77 -7.90
N ASN A 61 14.26 -3.75 -8.74
CA ASN A 61 14.73 -3.90 -10.10
C ASN A 61 15.78 -2.81 -10.39
N ASP A 62 17.02 -3.21 -10.56
CA ASP A 62 18.18 -2.31 -10.70
C ASP A 62 18.20 -1.21 -9.63
N ASN A 63 18.04 0.05 -10.04
CA ASN A 63 18.03 1.21 -9.17
C ASN A 63 16.63 1.58 -8.63
N LEU A 64 15.61 0.76 -8.90
CA LEU A 64 14.23 1.01 -8.49
C LEU A 64 13.85 0.10 -7.32
N CYS A 65 13.06 0.66 -6.41
CA CYS A 65 12.40 -0.07 -5.34
C CYS A 65 10.92 0.28 -5.35
N PHE A 66 10.08 -0.68 -5.72
CA PHE A 66 8.62 -0.52 -5.72
C PHE A 66 8.07 -1.02 -4.39
N VAL A 67 7.28 -0.19 -3.72
CA VAL A 67 6.64 -0.52 -2.44
C VAL A 67 5.24 0.09 -2.39
N GLN A 68 4.38 -0.42 -1.50
CA GLN A 68 3.03 0.14 -1.31
C GLN A 68 3.09 1.56 -0.74
N ALA A 69 3.71 1.77 0.41
CA ALA A 69 3.68 3.05 1.13
C ALA A 69 5.03 3.78 1.16
N GLY A 70 6.12 3.08 1.41
CA GLY A 70 7.45 3.66 1.52
C GLY A 70 8.43 2.74 2.22
N ILE A 71 9.57 3.29 2.60
CA ILE A 71 10.64 2.59 3.35
C ILE A 71 11.05 3.44 4.55
N ARG A 72 11.47 2.79 5.64
CA ARG A 72 12.03 3.50 6.79
C ARG A 72 13.44 4.01 6.47
N PRO A 73 13.69 5.34 6.55
CA PRO A 73 15.01 5.90 6.31
C PRO A 73 16.07 5.32 7.27
N GLY A 74 17.26 5.10 6.75
CA GLY A 74 18.38 4.58 7.53
C GLY A 74 18.34 3.08 7.84
N VAL A 75 17.28 2.37 7.41
CA VAL A 75 17.17 0.91 7.52
C VAL A 75 17.46 0.29 6.15
N PRO A 76 18.35 -0.71 6.05
CA PRO A 76 18.62 -1.44 4.82
C PRO A 76 17.35 -2.06 4.22
N LEU A 77 17.28 -2.14 2.88
CA LEU A 77 16.07 -2.63 2.19
C LEU A 77 15.70 -4.08 2.54
N ASP A 78 16.67 -4.90 2.86
CA ASP A 78 16.47 -6.30 3.28
C ASP A 78 16.00 -6.43 4.74
N GLN A 79 16.13 -5.36 5.54
CA GLN A 79 15.75 -5.32 6.96
C GLN A 79 14.50 -4.46 7.21
N GLN A 80 13.83 -4.01 6.18
CA GLN A 80 12.59 -3.22 6.28
C GLN A 80 11.45 -4.04 6.91
N ASP A 81 10.74 -3.43 7.85
CA ASP A 81 9.53 -4.04 8.42
C ASP A 81 8.40 -4.05 7.37
N PRO A 82 7.72 -5.19 7.13
CA PRO A 82 6.57 -5.27 6.23
C PRO A 82 5.47 -4.25 6.55
N ARG A 83 5.30 -3.91 7.82
CA ARG A 83 4.33 -2.89 8.23
C ARG A 83 4.72 -1.50 7.71
N ASP A 84 6.00 -1.14 7.77
CA ASP A 84 6.47 0.13 7.21
C ASP A 84 6.29 0.14 5.68
N LEU A 85 6.66 -0.93 5.00
CA LEU A 85 6.50 -1.04 3.54
C LEU A 85 5.06 -0.81 3.08
N ARG A 86 4.07 -1.19 3.92
CA ARG A 86 2.63 -1.10 3.61
C ARG A 86 1.96 0.18 4.13
N TRP A 87 2.49 0.83 5.19
CA TRP A 87 1.74 1.85 5.93
C TRP A 87 2.51 3.12 6.28
N ILE A 88 3.83 3.18 6.10
CA ILE A 88 4.63 4.32 6.53
C ILE A 88 4.22 5.61 5.80
N ARG A 89 4.17 6.70 6.54
CA ARG A 89 4.00 8.08 6.03
C ARG A 89 5.03 8.99 6.68
N GLU A 90 4.90 9.19 7.98
CA GLU A 90 5.83 10.02 8.77
C GLU A 90 7.24 9.47 8.74
N GLY A 91 8.19 10.37 8.67
CA GLY A 91 9.62 10.04 8.56
C GLY A 91 10.07 9.59 7.17
N PHE A 92 9.17 9.05 6.33
CA PHE A 92 9.47 8.74 4.93
C PHE A 92 9.15 9.92 4.00
N LEU A 93 7.95 10.49 4.12
CA LEU A 93 7.52 11.60 3.26
C LEU A 93 8.29 12.90 3.55
N ASP A 94 8.74 13.07 4.79
CA ASP A 94 9.48 14.24 5.26
C ASP A 94 11.01 14.08 5.18
N HIS A 95 11.48 12.94 4.64
CA HIS A 95 12.90 12.65 4.56
C HIS A 95 13.55 13.33 3.36
N ASP A 96 14.47 14.24 3.59
CA ASP A 96 15.11 15.06 2.55
C ASP A 96 16.37 14.44 1.93
N LEU A 97 16.95 13.42 2.58
CA LEU A 97 18.15 12.79 2.08
C LEU A 97 17.82 11.74 1.00
N PRO A 98 18.73 11.53 0.02
CA PRO A 98 18.50 10.54 -1.02
C PRO A 98 18.52 9.12 -0.45
N PHE A 99 17.58 8.29 -0.90
CA PHE A 99 17.61 6.86 -0.66
C PHE A 99 18.65 6.16 -1.55
N GLU A 100 19.07 4.97 -1.15
CA GLU A 100 19.99 4.13 -1.93
C GLU A 100 19.46 3.87 -3.35
N ARG A 101 18.13 3.71 -3.48
CA ARG A 101 17.44 3.48 -4.75
C ARG A 101 16.32 4.51 -4.94
N LEU A 102 15.86 4.66 -6.18
CA LEU A 102 14.63 5.42 -6.45
C LEU A 102 13.44 4.62 -5.92
N VAL A 103 12.77 5.15 -4.91
CA VAL A 103 11.58 4.52 -4.30
C VAL A 103 10.33 4.97 -5.05
N VAL A 104 9.64 4.01 -5.67
CA VAL A 104 8.34 4.21 -6.32
C VAL A 104 7.26 3.69 -5.38
N HIS A 105 6.36 4.55 -4.97
CA HIS A 105 5.35 4.23 -3.97
C HIS A 105 4.01 4.90 -4.24
N GLY A 106 2.95 4.37 -3.63
CA GLY A 106 1.59 4.92 -3.65
C GLY A 106 1.12 5.33 -2.25
N HIS A 107 -0.02 4.81 -1.83
CA HIS A 107 -0.61 4.93 -0.49
C HIS A 107 -1.00 6.35 -0.06
N THR A 108 -0.16 7.34 -0.30
CA THR A 108 -0.44 8.74 0.03
C THR A 108 -0.77 9.51 -1.25
N PRO A 109 -2.00 10.06 -1.38
CA PRO A 109 -2.40 10.83 -2.56
C PRO A 109 -1.48 12.03 -2.80
N THR A 110 -1.25 12.34 -4.08
CA THR A 110 -0.64 13.62 -4.49
C THR A 110 -1.73 14.68 -4.61
N GLU A 111 -1.39 15.94 -4.34
CA GLU A 111 -2.37 17.04 -4.38
C GLU A 111 -3.03 17.21 -5.74
N ASN A 112 -2.29 16.96 -6.81
CA ASN A 112 -2.73 17.21 -8.18
C ASN A 112 -3.09 15.93 -8.96
N SER A 113 -3.16 14.77 -8.31
CA SER A 113 -3.36 13.46 -8.95
C SER A 113 -2.31 13.11 -10.04
N PHE A 114 -1.21 13.86 -10.10
CA PHE A 114 -0.06 13.58 -10.97
C PHE A 114 1.08 12.95 -10.17
N PRO A 115 1.96 12.17 -10.82
CA PRO A 115 3.18 11.69 -10.19
C PRO A 115 4.01 12.85 -9.64
N ASP A 116 4.48 12.70 -8.40
CA ASP A 116 5.36 13.66 -7.75
C ASP A 116 6.73 13.02 -7.54
N VAL A 117 7.78 13.69 -8.00
CA VAL A 117 9.16 13.21 -7.92
C VAL A 117 9.97 14.14 -7.02
N LEU A 118 10.29 13.69 -5.83
CA LEU A 118 11.10 14.40 -4.85
C LEU A 118 12.39 13.64 -4.56
N GLY A 119 13.50 14.17 -5.05
CA GLY A 119 14.81 13.51 -4.90
C GLY A 119 14.81 12.11 -5.50
N ARG A 120 14.96 11.07 -4.66
CA ARG A 120 14.87 9.65 -5.06
C ARG A 120 13.55 8.99 -4.64
N ARG A 121 12.48 9.74 -4.59
CA ARG A 121 11.11 9.24 -4.37
C ARG A 121 10.25 9.62 -5.56
N CYS A 122 9.46 8.67 -6.03
CA CYS A 122 8.41 8.91 -7.01
C CYS A 122 7.09 8.43 -6.39
N ARG A 123 6.23 9.37 -6.03
CA ARG A 123 4.91 9.10 -5.45
C ARG A 123 3.86 9.11 -6.55
N TRP A 124 3.07 8.06 -6.59
CA TRP A 124 2.00 7.98 -7.56
C TRP A 124 0.77 7.27 -7.02
N LEU A 125 -0.39 7.85 -7.25
CA LEU A 125 -1.68 7.25 -6.97
C LEU A 125 -2.60 7.42 -8.18
N GLY A 126 -2.78 6.38 -8.97
CA GLY A 126 -3.72 6.38 -10.08
C GLY A 126 -3.77 5.05 -10.83
N PHE A 127 -4.94 4.74 -11.38
CA PHE A 127 -5.20 3.58 -12.24
C PHE A 127 -4.76 3.87 -13.69
N VAL A 128 -3.53 4.28 -13.92
CA VAL A 128 -3.05 4.52 -15.28
C VAL A 128 -1.67 3.90 -15.44
N THR A 129 -1.45 3.29 -16.58
CA THR A 129 -0.16 2.73 -16.98
C THR A 129 0.93 3.79 -16.88
N VAL A 130 1.93 3.58 -16.01
CA VAL A 130 3.05 4.52 -15.86
C VAL A 130 4.07 4.24 -16.93
N GLU A 131 4.26 5.18 -17.82
CA GLU A 131 5.49 5.26 -18.59
C GLU A 131 6.51 6.04 -17.73
N VAL A 132 7.29 5.35 -16.92
CA VAL A 132 8.39 5.98 -16.16
C VAL A 132 9.52 6.28 -17.15
N ARG A 133 9.59 7.49 -17.65
CA ARG A 133 10.76 7.95 -18.41
C ARG A 133 11.88 8.26 -17.43
N LEU A 134 12.78 7.31 -17.29
CA LEU A 134 14.06 7.53 -16.61
C LEU A 134 14.92 8.45 -17.48
N TYR A 135 15.14 9.68 -17.04
CA TYR A 135 16.20 10.49 -17.61
C TYR A 135 17.54 9.96 -17.08
N PRO A 136 18.50 9.61 -17.96
CA PRO A 136 19.81 9.20 -17.51
C PRO A 136 20.46 10.34 -16.71
N THR A 137 20.81 10.08 -15.46
CA THR A 137 21.68 10.98 -14.70
C THR A 137 23.04 10.95 -15.38
N ASN A 138 23.45 12.08 -15.96
CA ASN A 138 24.77 12.23 -16.54
C ASN A 138 25.82 12.04 -15.42
N PRO A 139 26.73 11.07 -15.49
CA PRO A 139 27.81 10.97 -14.56
C PRO A 139 28.78 12.11 -14.83
N LYS A 140 29.01 12.97 -13.83
CA LYS A 140 30.20 13.79 -13.77
C LYS A 140 31.27 13.08 -12.99
#